data_3a2792f50c02cd3854f0dabc115821af
#
_entry.id   3a2792f50c02cd3854f0dabc115821af
#
_cell.length_a   1.000
_cell.length_b   1.000
_cell.length_c   1.000
_cell.angle_alpha   90.00
_cell.angle_beta   90.00
_cell.angle_gamma   90.00
#
_symmetry.space_group_name_H-M   'P 1'
#
loop_
_entity.id
_entity.type
_entity.pdbx_description
1 polymer ?
#
loop_
_entity_poly.entity_id
_entity_poly.type
_entity_poly.pdbx_seq_one_letter_code
_entity_poly.pdbx_strand_id
1 'polypeptide(L)'
;MRYLTSPSHDIRTNLAIETYLMEHADLSEPILYFYINSPCIIVGRYQNVLAEINQAYVDQQKIILTRRTSGGGAVFDDLGNVSFSFITKDDGDGFGNFKRFTAPVLKALHAMGATGAEMSGRNDLLIDGKKFSGNAMHVENGRLFSHGTLMYDVDQSQIAKALTVPADKMASKGIKSVRSRVTNLRPYLAPEYQHLTIEAFRDTLAREILGVADLASAKTYPLDDAAQAGVAALNQKYFKNWDWIYGQSPAFELKHRRHFTAGTVEFRLNIAAGRIADLTVYGDFFGSQPVQPVLDHLKGVKYTCAAVTTALADLDLSQYFGQIEREALIDLIVEQGDAQK
;
A
#
# COMPACT_ATOMS: atom_id res chain seq x y z
N MET A 1 -25.15 -1.86 14.78
CA MET A 1 -23.95 -2.04 13.93
C MET A 1 -23.43 -3.44 14.16
N ARG A 2 -23.08 -4.16 13.09
CA ARG A 2 -22.47 -5.50 13.15
C ARG A 2 -20.96 -5.40 13.12
N TYR A 3 -20.28 -6.39 13.68
CA TYR A 3 -18.83 -6.43 13.79
C TYR A 3 -18.25 -7.63 13.02
N LEU A 4 -17.11 -7.40 12.38
CA LEU A 4 -16.32 -8.43 11.74
C LEU A 4 -14.82 -8.14 11.96
N THR A 5 -14.03 -9.17 12.23
CA THR A 5 -12.58 -9.10 12.17
C THR A 5 -12.06 -10.19 11.25
N SER A 6 -11.00 -9.88 10.50
CA SER A 6 -10.34 -10.87 9.65
C SER A 6 -9.33 -11.67 10.47
N PRO A 7 -9.29 -12.99 10.30
CA PRO A 7 -8.19 -13.82 10.81
C PRO A 7 -6.95 -13.78 9.90
N SER A 8 -7.07 -13.20 8.69
CA SER A 8 -6.00 -13.14 7.69
C SER A 8 -5.11 -11.91 7.91
N HIS A 9 -3.81 -12.09 7.75
CA HIS A 9 -2.85 -10.99 7.66
C HIS A 9 -2.45 -10.65 6.21
N ASP A 10 -3.04 -11.31 5.21
CA ASP A 10 -2.83 -10.96 3.80
C ASP A 10 -3.76 -9.81 3.40
N ILE A 11 -3.20 -8.63 3.16
CA ILE A 11 -3.94 -7.44 2.72
C ILE A 11 -4.83 -7.69 1.50
N ARG A 12 -4.43 -8.58 0.59
CA ARG A 12 -5.19 -8.91 -0.61
C ARG A 12 -6.50 -9.62 -0.24
N THR A 13 -6.46 -10.50 0.74
CA THR A 13 -7.64 -11.16 1.31
C THR A 13 -8.49 -10.15 2.08
N ASN A 14 -7.87 -9.27 2.86
CA ASN A 14 -8.60 -8.29 3.67
C ASN A 14 -9.35 -7.27 2.82
N LEU A 15 -8.74 -6.78 1.73
CA LEU A 15 -9.43 -5.92 0.77
C LEU A 15 -10.51 -6.68 -0.04
N ALA A 16 -10.31 -7.96 -0.30
CA ALA A 16 -11.34 -8.78 -0.95
C ALA A 16 -12.56 -8.98 -0.05
N ILE A 17 -12.37 -9.16 1.26
CA ILE A 17 -13.46 -9.19 2.24
C ILE A 17 -14.20 -7.84 2.25
N GLU A 18 -13.48 -6.72 2.35
CA GLU A 18 -14.07 -5.38 2.32
C GLU A 18 -14.91 -5.16 1.05
N THR A 19 -14.35 -5.54 -0.11
CA THR A 19 -15.05 -5.43 -1.40
C THR A 19 -16.27 -6.35 -1.45
N TYR A 20 -16.16 -7.59 -0.97
CA TYR A 20 -17.30 -8.51 -0.89
C TYR A 20 -18.43 -7.95 -0.01
N LEU A 21 -18.10 -7.42 1.16
CA LEU A 21 -19.09 -6.78 2.03
C LEU A 21 -19.72 -5.58 1.36
N MET A 22 -18.94 -4.77 0.64
CA MET A 22 -19.42 -3.63 -0.12
C MET A 22 -20.38 -4.05 -1.24
N GLU A 23 -20.12 -5.16 -1.93
CA GLU A 23 -20.93 -5.60 -3.07
C GLU A 23 -22.18 -6.42 -2.65
N HIS A 24 -22.08 -7.24 -1.59
CA HIS A 24 -23.05 -8.31 -1.33
C HIS A 24 -23.70 -8.29 0.04
N ALA A 25 -23.11 -7.64 1.07
CA ALA A 25 -23.67 -7.70 2.41
C ALA A 25 -25.05 -7.05 2.48
N ASP A 26 -25.93 -7.61 3.34
CA ASP A 26 -27.10 -6.87 3.80
C ASP A 26 -26.65 -5.68 4.66
N LEU A 27 -26.89 -4.47 4.22
CA LEU A 27 -26.55 -3.22 4.91
C LEU A 27 -27.78 -2.58 5.60
N SER A 28 -28.71 -3.38 6.09
CA SER A 28 -29.78 -2.92 6.99
C SER A 28 -29.21 -2.31 8.28
N GLU A 29 -28.08 -2.83 8.76
CA GLU A 29 -27.21 -2.23 9.77
C GLU A 29 -25.80 -2.04 9.22
N PRO A 30 -25.08 -0.95 9.56
CA PRO A 30 -23.67 -0.78 9.19
C PRO A 30 -22.80 -1.92 9.72
N ILE A 31 -21.70 -2.20 9.02
CA ILE A 31 -20.68 -3.17 9.43
C ILE A 31 -19.42 -2.42 9.80
N LEU A 32 -18.88 -2.71 10.98
CA LEU A 32 -17.53 -2.32 11.40
C LEU A 32 -16.61 -3.51 11.16
N TYR A 33 -15.64 -3.35 10.27
CA TYR A 33 -14.70 -4.36 9.90
C TYR A 33 -13.28 -3.95 10.31
N PHE A 34 -12.59 -4.82 11.05
CA PHE A 34 -11.19 -4.63 11.43
C PHE A 34 -10.28 -5.71 10.85
N TYR A 35 -9.05 -5.31 10.49
CA TYR A 35 -8.02 -6.24 10.06
C TYR A 35 -6.63 -5.72 10.38
N ILE A 36 -5.66 -6.65 10.42
CA ILE A 36 -4.24 -6.41 10.66
C ILE A 36 -3.49 -7.05 9.51
N ASN A 37 -2.45 -6.40 9.00
CA ASN A 37 -1.72 -6.86 7.83
C ASN A 37 -0.27 -7.21 8.14
N SER A 38 0.24 -8.25 7.49
CA SER A 38 1.68 -8.42 7.31
C SER A 38 2.25 -7.25 6.48
N PRO A 39 3.57 -7.01 6.48
CA PRO A 39 4.17 -5.91 5.75
C PRO A 39 3.66 -5.82 4.31
N CYS A 40 3.02 -4.70 3.99
CA CYS A 40 2.41 -4.49 2.68
C CYS A 40 2.39 -3.00 2.29
N ILE A 41 2.22 -2.77 0.98
CA ILE A 41 1.94 -1.47 0.41
C ILE A 41 0.59 -1.51 -0.30
N ILE A 42 -0.25 -0.54 -0.01
CA ILE A 42 -1.58 -0.38 -0.60
C ILE A 42 -1.58 0.93 -1.39
N VAL A 43 -1.60 0.84 -2.71
CA VAL A 43 -1.71 2.04 -3.56
C VAL A 43 -3.17 2.41 -3.80
N GLY A 44 -3.45 3.70 -3.95
CA GLY A 44 -4.78 4.19 -4.27
C GLY A 44 -5.18 3.88 -5.71
N ARG A 45 -6.50 3.89 -5.96
CA ARG A 45 -7.13 3.52 -7.25
C ARG A 45 -6.44 4.11 -8.47
N TYR A 46 -6.06 5.38 -8.41
CA TYR A 46 -5.59 6.16 -9.57
C TYR A 46 -4.08 6.46 -9.53
N GLN A 47 -3.32 5.84 -8.63
CA GLN A 47 -1.90 6.09 -8.53
C GLN A 47 -1.10 5.29 -9.56
N ASN A 48 0.02 5.86 -10.00
CA ASN A 48 1.07 5.13 -10.68
C ASN A 48 1.90 4.37 -9.64
N VAL A 49 1.79 3.03 -9.64
CA VAL A 49 2.46 2.18 -8.65
C VAL A 49 3.94 2.44 -8.56
N LEU A 50 4.62 2.40 -9.71
CA LEU A 50 6.08 2.48 -9.76
C LEU A 50 6.63 3.88 -9.41
N ALA A 51 5.79 4.92 -9.46
CA ALA A 51 6.16 6.25 -8.99
C ALA A 51 6.02 6.41 -7.46
N GLU A 52 5.25 5.53 -6.81
CA GLU A 52 4.94 5.65 -5.38
C GLU A 52 5.76 4.70 -4.50
N ILE A 53 6.49 3.73 -5.07
CA ILE A 53 7.21 2.70 -4.33
C ILE A 53 8.68 2.58 -4.73
N ASN A 54 9.49 2.09 -3.82
CA ASN A 54 10.82 1.60 -4.14
C ASN A 54 10.74 0.11 -4.53
N GLN A 55 10.60 -0.18 -5.83
CA GLN A 55 10.37 -1.54 -6.32
C GLN A 55 11.47 -2.52 -5.86
N ALA A 56 12.74 -2.13 -5.92
CA ALA A 56 13.86 -2.98 -5.50
C ALA A 56 13.76 -3.35 -4.02
N TYR A 57 13.42 -2.40 -3.16
CA TYR A 57 13.23 -2.64 -1.73
C TYR A 57 12.00 -3.53 -1.46
N VAL A 58 10.90 -3.30 -2.16
CA VAL A 58 9.67 -4.10 -2.07
C VAL A 58 9.95 -5.55 -2.42
N ASP A 59 10.68 -5.81 -3.51
CA ASP A 59 11.04 -7.16 -3.96
C ASP A 59 12.00 -7.84 -2.96
N GLN A 60 13.03 -7.13 -2.50
CA GLN A 60 14.02 -7.65 -1.54
C GLN A 60 13.37 -8.04 -0.21
N GLN A 61 12.48 -7.20 0.31
CA GLN A 61 11.80 -7.44 1.58
C GLN A 61 10.53 -8.30 1.45
N LYS A 62 10.18 -8.72 0.23
CA LYS A 62 8.96 -9.49 -0.08
C LYS A 62 7.69 -8.82 0.45
N ILE A 63 7.64 -7.48 0.39
CA ILE A 63 6.49 -6.68 0.83
C ILE A 63 5.35 -6.93 -0.15
N ILE A 64 4.16 -7.25 0.38
CA ILE A 64 2.98 -7.49 -0.43
C ILE A 64 2.49 -6.15 -1.00
N LEU A 65 2.39 -6.08 -2.33
CA LEU A 65 1.86 -4.90 -3.02
C LEU A 65 0.48 -5.19 -3.60
N THR A 66 -0.45 -4.26 -3.38
CA THR A 66 -1.78 -4.33 -3.99
C THR A 66 -2.36 -2.93 -4.20
N ARG A 67 -3.48 -2.86 -4.95
CA ARG A 67 -4.23 -1.63 -5.24
C ARG A 67 -5.63 -1.73 -4.66
N ARG A 68 -6.03 -0.74 -3.82
CA ARG A 68 -7.40 -0.64 -3.30
C ARG A 68 -8.35 0.02 -4.31
N THR A 69 -9.65 -0.15 -4.10
CA THR A 69 -10.70 0.45 -4.93
C THR A 69 -10.95 1.93 -4.61
N SER A 70 -10.61 2.38 -3.41
CA SER A 70 -10.71 3.79 -3.01
C SER A 70 -9.54 4.63 -3.53
N GLY A 71 -9.73 5.94 -3.63
CA GLY A 71 -8.68 6.90 -3.99
C GLY A 71 -7.67 7.16 -2.87
N GLY A 72 -6.87 8.21 -3.02
CA GLY A 72 -5.87 8.63 -2.05
C GLY A 72 -4.46 8.13 -2.36
N GLY A 73 -3.50 8.40 -1.45
CA GLY A 73 -2.08 8.08 -1.60
C GLY A 73 -1.71 6.64 -1.22
N ALA A 74 -0.47 6.26 -1.49
CA ALA A 74 0.08 4.98 -1.07
C ALA A 74 0.27 4.94 0.46
N VAL A 75 0.04 3.76 1.03
CA VAL A 75 0.17 3.47 2.46
C VAL A 75 1.08 2.26 2.62
N PHE A 76 2.05 2.35 3.53
CA PHE A 76 2.76 1.20 4.07
C PHE A 76 2.05 0.75 5.35
N ASP A 77 1.86 -0.54 5.50
CA ASP A 77 1.17 -1.17 6.63
C ASP A 77 1.96 -2.40 7.09
N ASP A 78 1.94 -2.68 8.39
CA ASP A 78 2.57 -3.85 9.00
C ASP A 78 1.78 -4.35 10.22
N LEU A 79 2.31 -5.34 10.93
CA LEU A 79 1.67 -5.92 12.11
C LEU A 79 1.50 -4.95 13.30
N GLY A 80 2.07 -3.74 13.22
CA GLY A 80 1.88 -2.67 14.21
C GLY A 80 0.73 -1.72 13.89
N ASN A 81 -0.01 -1.97 12.81
CA ASN A 81 -1.15 -1.17 12.38
C ASN A 81 -2.46 -1.94 12.49
N VAL A 82 -3.53 -1.25 12.87
CA VAL A 82 -4.90 -1.73 12.76
C VAL A 82 -5.59 -0.95 11.65
N SER A 83 -6.12 -1.67 10.67
CA SER A 83 -6.99 -1.09 9.65
C SER A 83 -8.46 -1.31 10.01
N PHE A 84 -9.28 -0.28 9.77
CA PHE A 84 -10.72 -0.34 10.02
C PHE A 84 -11.52 0.08 8.79
N SER A 85 -12.74 -0.41 8.68
CA SER A 85 -13.69 -0.02 7.64
C SER A 85 -15.11 0.03 8.20
N PHE A 86 -15.80 1.14 7.94
CA PHE A 86 -17.24 1.25 8.14
C PHE A 86 -17.92 1.05 6.78
N ILE A 87 -18.75 0.03 6.67
CA ILE A 87 -19.47 -0.31 5.45
C ILE A 87 -20.96 -0.09 5.68
N THR A 88 -21.59 0.72 4.83
CA THR A 88 -22.98 1.15 5.02
C THR A 88 -23.67 1.43 3.68
N LYS A 89 -24.99 1.60 3.72
CA LYS A 89 -25.71 2.22 2.60
C LYS A 89 -25.25 3.66 2.44
N ASP A 90 -25.12 4.10 1.19
CA ASP A 90 -24.95 5.52 0.89
C ASP A 90 -26.28 6.24 1.05
N ASP A 91 -26.35 7.21 1.94
CA ASP A 91 -27.50 8.06 2.21
C ASP A 91 -27.41 9.42 1.48
N GLY A 92 -26.40 9.61 0.63
CA GLY A 92 -26.14 10.84 -0.11
C GLY A 92 -25.27 11.85 0.65
N ASP A 93 -25.16 11.77 1.97
CA ASP A 93 -24.37 12.68 2.81
C ASP A 93 -23.11 12.03 3.37
N GLY A 94 -22.86 10.75 3.05
CA GLY A 94 -21.74 9.96 3.57
C GLY A 94 -20.43 10.23 2.86
N PHE A 95 -20.43 10.32 1.53
CA PHE A 95 -19.21 10.47 0.76
C PHE A 95 -18.54 11.84 0.95
N GLY A 96 -17.25 11.82 1.30
CA GLY A 96 -16.48 13.02 1.65
C GLY A 96 -16.67 13.47 3.11
N ASN A 97 -17.65 12.95 3.83
CA ASN A 97 -17.89 13.24 5.25
C ASN A 97 -17.02 12.35 6.14
N PHE A 98 -15.70 12.53 6.07
CA PHE A 98 -14.74 11.75 6.87
C PHE A 98 -15.01 11.89 8.39
N LYS A 99 -15.47 13.06 8.84
CA LYS A 99 -15.77 13.31 10.26
C LYS A 99 -16.80 12.33 10.80
N ARG A 100 -17.83 12.00 10.01
CA ARG A 100 -18.89 11.05 10.41
C ARG A 100 -18.32 9.68 10.80
N PHE A 101 -17.33 9.18 10.04
CA PHE A 101 -16.77 7.84 10.22
C PHE A 101 -15.54 7.82 11.13
N THR A 102 -14.85 8.94 11.28
CA THR A 102 -13.67 9.01 12.17
C THR A 102 -14.06 9.44 13.60
N ALA A 103 -15.21 10.09 13.81
CA ALA A 103 -15.63 10.51 15.14
C ALA A 103 -15.79 9.35 16.15
N PRO A 104 -16.36 8.18 15.80
CA PRO A 104 -16.39 7.03 16.72
C PRO A 104 -15.00 6.53 17.09
N VAL A 105 -14.04 6.54 16.12
CA VAL A 105 -12.67 6.13 16.34
C VAL A 105 -11.95 7.11 17.27
N LEU A 106 -12.10 8.43 17.05
CA LEU A 106 -11.51 9.45 17.90
C LEU A 106 -12.08 9.38 19.32
N LYS A 107 -13.40 9.18 19.47
CA LYS A 107 -14.04 9.00 20.77
C LYS A 107 -13.44 7.83 21.54
N ALA A 108 -13.24 6.68 20.87
CA ALA A 108 -12.62 5.51 21.47
C ALA A 108 -11.16 5.77 21.86
N LEU A 109 -10.37 6.41 20.99
CA LEU A 109 -8.99 6.79 21.29
C LEU A 109 -8.87 7.77 22.46
N HIS A 110 -9.80 8.74 22.57
CA HIS A 110 -9.88 9.65 23.72
C HIS A 110 -10.17 8.89 25.02
N ALA A 111 -11.10 7.93 25.01
CA ALA A 111 -11.39 7.07 26.16
C ALA A 111 -10.17 6.23 26.56
N MET A 112 -9.32 5.86 25.60
CA MET A 112 -8.06 5.14 25.82
C MET A 112 -6.89 6.05 26.20
N GLY A 113 -7.11 7.35 26.40
CA GLY A 113 -6.08 8.31 26.87
C GLY A 113 -5.45 9.19 25.80
N ALA A 114 -5.62 8.91 24.51
CA ALA A 114 -5.09 9.75 23.42
C ALA A 114 -5.96 11.01 23.20
N THR A 115 -6.12 11.83 24.24
CA THR A 115 -7.04 13.00 24.26
C THR A 115 -6.67 14.10 23.28
N GLY A 116 -5.41 14.16 22.83
CA GLY A 116 -4.95 15.10 21.80
C GLY A 116 -5.19 14.63 20.36
N ALA A 117 -5.79 13.44 20.17
CA ALA A 117 -6.09 12.95 18.82
C ALA A 117 -7.22 13.76 18.19
N GLU A 118 -7.02 14.24 16.97
CA GLU A 118 -7.97 15.09 16.26
C GLU A 118 -8.00 14.81 14.77
N MET A 119 -9.09 15.18 14.10
CA MET A 119 -9.16 15.20 12.65
C MET A 119 -8.54 16.49 12.11
N SER A 120 -7.65 16.37 11.14
CA SER A 120 -7.00 17.50 10.50
C SER A 120 -7.09 17.41 8.97
N GLY A 121 -7.28 18.58 8.35
CA GLY A 121 -7.45 18.66 6.91
C GLY A 121 -8.70 17.89 6.45
N ARG A 122 -8.57 17.16 5.34
CA ARG A 122 -9.69 16.44 4.74
C ARG A 122 -9.94 15.05 5.35
N ASN A 123 -8.87 14.30 5.57
CA ASN A 123 -8.97 12.85 5.83
C ASN A 123 -7.84 12.27 6.70
N ASP A 124 -7.07 13.09 7.39
CA ASP A 124 -6.00 12.65 8.28
C ASP A 124 -6.42 12.77 9.74
N LEU A 125 -5.97 11.83 10.58
CA LEU A 125 -6.04 12.00 12.03
C LEU A 125 -4.62 12.24 12.54
N LEU A 126 -4.51 13.28 13.37
CA LEU A 126 -3.24 13.76 13.94
C LEU A 126 -3.27 13.68 15.46
N ILE A 127 -2.09 13.57 16.04
CA ILE A 127 -1.83 13.86 17.45
C ILE A 127 -0.48 14.61 17.55
N ASP A 128 -0.42 15.68 18.30
CA ASP A 128 0.72 16.60 18.37
C ASP A 128 1.20 17.04 16.97
N GLY A 129 0.24 17.31 16.05
CA GLY A 129 0.53 17.71 14.69
C GLY A 129 1.13 16.63 13.78
N LYS A 130 1.26 15.39 14.27
CA LYS A 130 1.79 14.24 13.50
C LYS A 130 0.66 13.27 13.14
N LYS A 131 0.69 12.78 11.91
CA LYS A 131 -0.30 11.86 11.40
C LYS A 131 -0.10 10.46 11.96
N PHE A 132 -1.18 9.86 12.49
CA PHE A 132 -1.23 8.46 12.88
C PHE A 132 -2.27 7.65 12.10
N SER A 133 -3.11 8.32 11.31
CA SER A 133 -4.16 7.69 10.50
C SER A 133 -4.37 8.42 9.20
N GLY A 134 -4.51 7.68 8.11
CA GLY A 134 -5.02 8.15 6.83
C GLY A 134 -6.30 7.44 6.49
N ASN A 135 -7.27 8.17 5.93
CA ASN A 135 -8.59 7.65 5.62
C ASN A 135 -8.93 7.85 4.14
N ALA A 136 -9.71 6.93 3.59
CA ALA A 136 -10.25 7.00 2.24
C ALA A 136 -11.68 6.45 2.21
N MET A 137 -12.41 6.79 1.13
CA MET A 137 -13.80 6.36 0.94
C MET A 137 -14.01 5.87 -0.48
N HIS A 138 -14.99 4.99 -0.62
CA HIS A 138 -15.50 4.55 -1.92
C HIS A 138 -17.02 4.46 -1.86
N VAL A 139 -17.65 4.91 -2.93
CA VAL A 139 -19.09 4.81 -3.15
C VAL A 139 -19.34 4.11 -4.48
N GLU A 140 -20.19 3.12 -4.46
CA GLU A 140 -20.62 2.42 -5.67
C GLU A 140 -22.00 1.78 -5.44
N ASN A 141 -22.90 1.87 -6.42
CA ASN A 141 -24.20 1.23 -6.40
C ASN A 141 -25.04 1.49 -5.13
N GLY A 142 -25.04 2.73 -4.60
CA GLY A 142 -25.79 3.12 -3.40
C GLY A 142 -25.22 2.54 -2.11
N ARG A 143 -23.96 2.13 -2.11
CA ARG A 143 -23.21 1.62 -0.97
C ARG A 143 -21.94 2.42 -0.77
N LEU A 144 -21.47 2.50 0.47
CA LEU A 144 -20.32 3.27 0.87
C LEU A 144 -19.45 2.47 1.84
N PHE A 145 -18.15 2.51 1.66
CA PHE A 145 -17.24 2.26 2.77
C PHE A 145 -16.34 3.47 3.04
N SER A 146 -16.02 3.66 4.31
CA SER A 146 -14.99 4.58 4.79
C SER A 146 -13.99 3.77 5.58
N HIS A 147 -12.75 3.69 5.10
CA HIS A 147 -11.70 2.93 5.75
C HIS A 147 -10.51 3.80 6.12
N GLY A 148 -9.75 3.35 7.10
CA GLY A 148 -8.56 4.03 7.57
C GLY A 148 -7.58 3.09 8.25
N THR A 149 -6.39 3.62 8.51
CA THR A 149 -5.31 2.93 9.22
C THR A 149 -5.10 3.59 10.59
N LEU A 150 -4.65 2.84 11.57
CA LEU A 150 -4.27 3.33 12.89
C LEU A 150 -2.88 2.80 13.22
N MET A 151 -1.88 3.67 13.14
CA MET A 151 -0.50 3.34 13.46
C MET A 151 -0.35 3.20 14.98
N TYR A 152 -0.51 1.98 15.51
CA TYR A 152 -0.33 1.73 16.93
C TYR A 152 1.15 1.60 17.28
N ASP A 153 1.88 0.70 16.59
CA ASP A 153 3.31 0.44 16.81
C ASP A 153 4.03 0.01 15.52
N VAL A 154 3.81 0.76 14.44
CA VAL A 154 4.36 0.51 13.09
C VAL A 154 5.87 0.78 13.07
N ASP A 155 6.64 -0.04 12.35
CA ASP A 155 8.04 0.26 12.06
C ASP A 155 8.16 1.39 11.04
N GLN A 156 8.23 2.63 11.53
CA GLN A 156 8.33 3.83 10.70
C GLN A 156 9.60 3.86 9.83
N SER A 157 10.62 3.07 10.16
CA SER A 157 11.86 3.02 9.37
C SER A 157 11.64 2.37 8.00
N GLN A 158 10.65 1.48 7.89
CA GLN A 158 10.28 0.81 6.66
C GLN A 158 9.54 1.73 5.69
N ILE A 159 8.73 2.65 6.21
CA ILE A 159 7.91 3.56 5.38
C ILE A 159 8.79 4.35 4.42
N ALA A 160 9.86 4.97 4.92
CA ALA A 160 10.75 5.81 4.11
C ALA A 160 11.60 5.01 3.11
N LYS A 161 11.80 3.71 3.34
CA LYS A 161 12.53 2.82 2.42
C LYS A 161 11.63 2.24 1.35
N ALA A 162 10.37 1.97 1.72
CA ALA A 162 9.40 1.29 0.87
C ALA A 162 8.63 2.22 -0.06
N LEU A 163 8.37 3.46 0.37
CA LEU A 163 7.61 4.46 -0.38
C LEU A 163 8.54 5.54 -0.95
N THR A 164 8.27 5.90 -2.20
CA THR A 164 8.86 7.09 -2.84
C THR A 164 7.96 8.29 -2.59
N VAL A 165 8.53 9.39 -2.08
CA VAL A 165 7.78 10.65 -1.95
C VAL A 165 8.09 11.52 -3.15
N PRO A 166 7.12 11.79 -4.05
CA PRO A 166 7.33 12.67 -5.18
C PRO A 166 7.83 14.05 -4.75
N ALA A 167 8.81 14.60 -5.48
CA ALA A 167 9.49 15.84 -5.14
C ALA A 167 8.54 17.06 -5.06
N ASP A 168 7.45 17.07 -5.84
CA ASP A 168 6.41 18.09 -5.82
C ASP A 168 5.61 18.07 -4.49
N LYS A 169 5.37 16.91 -3.91
CA LYS A 169 4.75 16.77 -2.58
C LYS A 169 5.69 17.23 -1.45
N MET A 170 7.00 17.11 -1.65
CA MET A 170 7.99 17.63 -0.70
C MET A 170 8.11 19.16 -0.76
N ALA A 171 8.15 19.73 -1.97
CA ALA A 171 8.25 21.17 -2.20
C ALA A 171 7.01 21.95 -1.73
N SER A 172 5.81 21.42 -1.98
CA SER A 172 4.55 22.11 -1.66
C SER A 172 4.23 22.21 -0.16
N LYS A 173 4.89 21.42 0.70
CA LYS A 173 4.62 21.35 2.15
C LYS A 173 5.81 21.74 3.04
N GLY A 174 6.95 22.14 2.46
CA GLY A 174 8.14 22.63 3.21
C GLY A 174 8.77 21.64 4.18
N ILE A 175 8.60 20.32 3.96
CA ILE A 175 8.91 19.29 4.95
C ILE A 175 10.11 18.44 4.52
N LYS A 176 11.08 18.29 5.42
CA LYS A 176 12.38 17.66 5.16
C LYS A 176 12.37 16.10 5.17
N SER A 177 11.35 15.40 5.70
CA SER A 177 11.28 13.93 5.69
C SER A 177 9.89 13.38 6.00
N VAL A 178 9.60 12.14 5.54
CA VAL A 178 8.37 11.39 5.90
C VAL A 178 8.30 11.13 7.41
N ARG A 179 9.44 10.82 8.03
CA ARG A 179 9.56 10.48 9.46
C ARG A 179 9.13 11.59 10.41
N SER A 180 9.21 12.84 9.99
CA SER A 180 8.77 13.99 10.79
C SER A 180 7.25 14.22 10.77
N ARG A 181 6.52 13.49 9.92
CA ARG A 181 5.07 13.69 9.67
C ARG A 181 4.19 12.67 10.33
N VAL A 182 4.70 11.49 10.66
CA VAL A 182 3.92 10.38 11.19
C VAL A 182 4.33 10.04 12.62
N THR A 183 3.42 9.43 13.35
CA THR A 183 3.69 8.93 14.70
C THR A 183 2.86 7.69 14.98
N ASN A 184 3.30 6.88 15.95
CA ASN A 184 2.51 5.78 16.50
C ASN A 184 1.64 6.29 17.65
N LEU A 185 0.48 5.66 17.85
CA LEU A 185 -0.46 5.97 18.93
C LEU A 185 -0.01 5.50 20.31
N ARG A 186 0.75 4.39 20.37
CA ARG A 186 1.14 3.73 21.61
C ARG A 186 1.65 4.70 22.70
N PRO A 187 2.55 5.66 22.44
CA PRO A 187 3.06 6.56 23.47
C PRO A 187 2.03 7.57 24.01
N TYR A 188 0.90 7.76 23.32
CA TYR A 188 -0.13 8.74 23.68
C TYR A 188 -1.32 8.13 24.41
N LEU A 189 -1.37 6.81 24.50
CA LEU A 189 -2.42 6.11 25.24
C LEU A 189 -2.13 6.13 26.75
N ALA A 190 -3.16 5.90 27.57
CA ALA A 190 -2.98 5.70 29.00
C ALA A 190 -2.12 4.46 29.28
N PRO A 191 -1.36 4.42 30.40
CA PRO A 191 -0.35 3.40 30.67
C PRO A 191 -0.85 1.96 30.48
N GLU A 192 -2.09 1.67 30.86
CA GLU A 192 -2.72 0.36 30.75
C GLU A 192 -2.92 -0.10 29.31
N TYR A 193 -2.96 0.81 28.34
CA TYR A 193 -3.12 0.51 26.91
C TYR A 193 -1.81 0.51 26.12
N GLN A 194 -0.71 0.99 26.71
CA GLN A 194 0.58 1.06 26.02
C GLN A 194 1.27 -0.30 25.84
N HIS A 195 0.86 -1.32 26.59
CA HIS A 195 1.45 -2.65 26.57
C HIS A 195 0.58 -3.71 25.90
N LEU A 196 -0.51 -3.30 25.26
CA LEU A 196 -1.38 -4.21 24.56
C LEU A 196 -0.68 -4.83 23.33
N THR A 197 -1.03 -6.09 23.04
CA THR A 197 -0.78 -6.64 21.71
C THR A 197 -1.64 -5.90 20.68
N ILE A 198 -1.31 -6.00 19.41
CA ILE A 198 -2.07 -5.33 18.37
C ILE A 198 -3.53 -5.81 18.31
N GLU A 199 -3.77 -7.11 18.56
CA GLU A 199 -5.10 -7.71 18.64
C GLU A 199 -5.87 -7.16 19.84
N ALA A 200 -5.24 -7.08 21.01
CA ALA A 200 -5.86 -6.53 22.21
C ALA A 200 -6.17 -5.03 22.06
N PHE A 201 -5.33 -4.26 21.37
CA PHE A 201 -5.61 -2.87 21.00
C PHE A 201 -6.82 -2.79 20.07
N ARG A 202 -6.85 -3.58 18.99
CA ARG A 202 -7.99 -3.67 18.06
C ARG A 202 -9.29 -4.00 18.80
N ASP A 203 -9.26 -5.01 19.68
CA ASP A 203 -10.44 -5.50 20.38
C ASP A 203 -10.95 -4.49 21.42
N THR A 204 -10.04 -3.76 22.08
CA THR A 204 -10.38 -2.66 22.97
C THR A 204 -11.04 -1.52 22.18
N LEU A 205 -10.45 -1.12 21.06
CA LEU A 205 -11.01 -0.10 20.18
C LEU A 205 -12.40 -0.50 19.65
N ALA A 206 -12.57 -1.77 19.27
CA ALA A 206 -13.86 -2.30 18.81
C ALA A 206 -14.93 -2.23 19.91
N ARG A 207 -14.59 -2.61 21.16
CA ARG A 207 -15.52 -2.50 22.30
C ARG A 207 -15.96 -1.06 22.54
N GLU A 208 -15.04 -0.13 22.53
CA GLU A 208 -15.35 1.29 22.72
C GLU A 208 -16.25 1.85 21.61
N ILE A 209 -15.98 1.50 20.34
CA ILE A 209 -16.79 1.95 19.19
C ILE A 209 -18.19 1.33 19.22
N LEU A 210 -18.30 0.03 19.57
CA LEU A 210 -19.57 -0.70 19.63
C LEU A 210 -20.36 -0.40 20.89
N GLY A 211 -19.73 0.13 21.94
CA GLY A 211 -20.35 0.39 23.24
C GLY A 211 -20.71 -0.90 23.99
N VAL A 212 -19.87 -1.95 23.87
CA VAL A 212 -20.07 -3.25 24.53
C VAL A 212 -18.93 -3.55 25.51
N ALA A 213 -19.29 -4.20 26.62
CA ALA A 213 -18.26 -4.61 27.61
C ALA A 213 -17.40 -5.77 27.10
N ASP A 214 -17.99 -6.67 26.30
CA ASP A 214 -17.32 -7.84 25.73
C ASP A 214 -17.75 -8.01 24.27
N LEU A 215 -16.78 -8.28 23.39
CA LEU A 215 -17.03 -8.53 21.96
C LEU A 215 -17.86 -9.80 21.72
N ALA A 216 -17.85 -10.75 22.65
CA ALA A 216 -18.73 -11.92 22.57
C ALA A 216 -20.23 -11.55 22.56
N SER A 217 -20.60 -10.37 23.10
CA SER A 217 -21.95 -9.83 23.06
C SER A 217 -22.26 -8.99 21.82
N ALA A 218 -21.24 -8.68 21.00
CA ALA A 218 -21.45 -7.89 19.80
C ALA A 218 -22.18 -8.69 18.72
N LYS A 219 -23.06 -8.03 17.96
CA LYS A 219 -23.64 -8.62 16.76
C LYS A 219 -22.54 -8.81 15.71
N THR A 220 -22.28 -10.05 15.32
CA THR A 220 -21.28 -10.36 14.31
C THR A 220 -21.87 -10.44 12.90
N TYR A 221 -21.04 -10.22 11.89
CA TYR A 221 -21.33 -10.53 10.49
C TYR A 221 -20.57 -11.80 10.11
N PRO A 222 -21.23 -12.96 9.90
CA PRO A 222 -20.56 -14.20 9.54
C PRO A 222 -20.16 -14.19 8.06
N LEU A 223 -18.97 -14.70 7.76
CA LEU A 223 -18.56 -15.05 6.40
C LEU A 223 -18.78 -16.56 6.21
N ASP A 224 -19.92 -16.92 5.65
CA ASP A 224 -20.23 -18.31 5.31
C ASP A 224 -19.39 -18.82 4.10
N ASP A 225 -19.56 -20.08 3.72
CA ASP A 225 -18.78 -20.69 2.64
C ASP A 225 -19.01 -19.99 1.29
N ALA A 226 -20.23 -19.51 1.03
CA ALA A 226 -20.53 -18.76 -0.19
C ALA A 226 -19.81 -17.39 -0.19
N ALA A 227 -19.79 -16.71 0.95
CA ALA A 227 -19.05 -15.47 1.12
C ALA A 227 -17.55 -15.69 0.96
N GLN A 228 -17.00 -16.78 1.54
CA GLN A 228 -15.59 -17.13 1.39
C GLN A 228 -15.20 -17.41 -0.06
N ALA A 229 -16.04 -18.12 -0.82
CA ALA A 229 -15.86 -18.37 -2.25
C ALA A 229 -15.90 -17.05 -3.05
N GLY A 230 -16.84 -16.14 -2.74
CA GLY A 230 -16.91 -14.80 -3.34
C GLY A 230 -15.68 -13.96 -3.05
N VAL A 231 -15.19 -13.95 -1.81
CA VAL A 231 -13.94 -13.29 -1.41
C VAL A 231 -12.75 -13.85 -2.19
N ALA A 232 -12.64 -15.18 -2.35
CA ALA A 232 -11.57 -15.79 -3.12
C ALA A 232 -11.60 -15.37 -4.59
N ALA A 233 -12.79 -15.30 -5.20
CA ALA A 233 -12.97 -14.82 -6.57
C ALA A 233 -12.55 -13.37 -6.75
N LEU A 234 -12.98 -12.47 -5.84
CA LEU A 234 -12.59 -11.05 -5.84
C LEU A 234 -11.08 -10.86 -5.62
N ASN A 235 -10.48 -11.68 -4.77
CA ASN A 235 -9.03 -11.66 -4.54
C ASN A 235 -8.25 -11.96 -5.83
N GLN A 236 -8.68 -12.96 -6.60
CA GLN A 236 -8.07 -13.26 -7.90
C GLN A 236 -8.37 -12.18 -8.96
N LYS A 237 -9.61 -11.69 -9.00
CA LYS A 237 -10.03 -10.68 -9.97
C LYS A 237 -9.28 -9.36 -9.83
N TYR A 238 -9.02 -8.92 -8.60
CA TYR A 238 -8.43 -7.62 -8.30
C TYR A 238 -7.07 -7.73 -7.60
N PHE A 239 -7.04 -8.18 -6.36
CA PHE A 239 -5.94 -7.90 -5.43
C PHE A 239 -4.68 -8.75 -5.65
N LYS A 240 -4.79 -9.83 -6.43
CA LYS A 240 -3.67 -10.63 -6.95
C LYS A 240 -3.44 -10.44 -8.45
N ASN A 241 -4.27 -9.64 -9.11
CA ASN A 241 -4.23 -9.47 -10.55
C ASN A 241 -3.25 -8.34 -10.92
N TRP A 242 -2.27 -8.67 -11.77
CA TRP A 242 -1.29 -7.72 -12.27
C TRP A 242 -1.93 -6.52 -12.98
N ASP A 243 -2.93 -6.79 -13.84
CA ASP A 243 -3.57 -5.74 -14.64
C ASP A 243 -4.39 -4.77 -13.78
N TRP A 244 -4.88 -5.21 -12.62
CA TRP A 244 -5.47 -4.34 -11.63
C TRP A 244 -4.41 -3.54 -10.87
N ILE A 245 -3.34 -4.18 -10.41
CA ILE A 245 -2.33 -3.56 -9.54
C ILE A 245 -1.48 -2.58 -10.35
N TYR A 246 -0.83 -3.06 -11.39
CA TYR A 246 0.11 -2.30 -12.21
C TYR A 246 -0.50 -1.79 -13.51
N GLY A 247 -1.37 -2.57 -14.15
CA GLY A 247 -1.95 -2.26 -15.46
C GLY A 247 -2.81 -0.99 -15.48
N GLN A 248 -3.32 -0.55 -14.32
CA GLN A 248 -4.03 0.72 -14.18
C GLN A 248 -3.09 1.93 -14.04
N SER A 249 -1.78 1.72 -13.96
CA SER A 249 -0.81 2.82 -13.89
C SER A 249 -0.69 3.51 -15.26
N PRO A 250 -0.64 4.86 -15.32
CA PRO A 250 -0.35 5.57 -16.56
C PRO A 250 1.05 5.23 -17.08
N ALA A 251 1.26 5.36 -18.37
CA ALA A 251 2.58 5.21 -18.97
C ALA A 251 3.53 6.30 -18.45
N PHE A 252 4.80 5.96 -18.26
CA PHE A 252 5.83 6.88 -17.79
C PHE A 252 7.24 6.43 -18.20
N GLU A 253 8.18 7.35 -18.17
CA GLU A 253 9.58 7.12 -18.51
C GLU A 253 10.43 7.00 -17.23
N LEU A 254 11.38 6.06 -17.27
CA LEU A 254 12.44 5.91 -16.28
C LEU A 254 13.80 6.10 -16.92
N LYS A 255 14.71 6.68 -16.16
CA LYS A 255 16.10 6.82 -16.54
C LYS A 255 16.98 6.32 -15.39
N HIS A 256 17.71 5.23 -15.63
CA HIS A 256 18.63 4.64 -14.68
C HIS A 256 20.05 4.74 -15.21
N ARG A 257 20.96 5.27 -14.42
CA ARG A 257 22.37 5.44 -14.80
C ARG A 257 23.29 5.06 -13.67
N ARG A 258 24.28 4.24 -13.98
CA ARG A 258 25.32 3.84 -13.02
C ARG A 258 26.68 3.79 -13.70
N HIS A 259 27.71 4.24 -12.97
CA HIS A 259 29.10 4.07 -13.38
C HIS A 259 29.66 2.80 -12.74
N PHE A 260 30.16 1.90 -13.58
CA PHE A 260 30.86 0.68 -13.21
C PHE A 260 32.35 0.81 -13.54
N THR A 261 33.18 -0.07 -12.99
CA THR A 261 34.63 -0.12 -13.36
C THR A 261 34.80 -0.33 -14.86
N ALA A 262 33.92 -1.04 -15.53
CA ALA A 262 33.93 -1.33 -16.96
C ALA A 262 33.30 -0.24 -17.85
N GLY A 263 32.83 0.87 -17.26
CA GLY A 263 32.19 1.98 -17.99
C GLY A 263 30.83 2.35 -17.40
N THR A 264 30.19 3.36 -17.97
CA THR A 264 28.87 3.84 -17.57
C THR A 264 27.79 3.14 -18.40
N VAL A 265 26.70 2.74 -17.76
CA VAL A 265 25.49 2.24 -18.41
C VAL A 265 24.30 3.12 -18.01
N GLU A 266 23.54 3.56 -19.00
CA GLU A 266 22.28 4.31 -18.80
C GLU A 266 21.15 3.61 -19.56
N PHE A 267 20.16 3.08 -18.83
CA PHE A 267 18.93 2.62 -19.42
C PHE A 267 17.86 3.73 -19.40
N ARG A 268 17.15 3.86 -20.52
CA ARG A 268 15.90 4.63 -20.61
C ARG A 268 14.79 3.67 -20.94
N LEU A 269 13.80 3.61 -20.05
CA LEU A 269 12.70 2.65 -20.12
C LEU A 269 11.37 3.39 -20.22
N ASN A 270 10.57 2.97 -21.18
CA ASN A 270 9.16 3.34 -21.28
C ASN A 270 8.33 2.25 -20.59
N ILE A 271 7.64 2.59 -19.53
CA ILE A 271 6.83 1.65 -18.78
C ILE A 271 5.36 1.93 -19.05
N ALA A 272 4.63 0.91 -19.50
CA ALA A 272 3.19 0.96 -19.69
C ALA A 272 2.54 -0.29 -19.08
N ALA A 273 1.44 -0.11 -18.37
CA ALA A 273 0.71 -1.19 -17.68
C ALA A 273 1.63 -2.06 -16.78
N GLY A 274 2.65 -1.43 -16.14
CA GLY A 274 3.64 -2.12 -15.32
C GLY A 274 4.60 -3.03 -16.07
N ARG A 275 4.71 -2.87 -17.39
CA ARG A 275 5.61 -3.63 -18.26
C ARG A 275 6.57 -2.70 -18.98
N ILE A 276 7.75 -3.21 -19.34
CA ILE A 276 8.70 -2.53 -20.20
C ILE A 276 8.13 -2.49 -21.62
N ALA A 277 7.52 -1.36 -22.00
CA ALA A 277 6.93 -1.20 -23.34
C ALA A 277 8.02 -0.99 -24.40
N ASP A 278 9.05 -0.22 -24.05
CA ASP A 278 10.23 0.01 -24.87
C ASP A 278 11.41 0.41 -23.97
N LEU A 279 12.64 0.19 -24.47
CA LEU A 279 13.84 0.60 -23.76
C LEU A 279 15.01 0.85 -24.72
N THR A 280 15.90 1.71 -24.29
CA THR A 280 17.18 1.99 -24.95
C THR A 280 18.31 1.99 -23.93
N VAL A 281 19.52 1.69 -24.38
CA VAL A 281 20.71 1.75 -23.54
C VAL A 281 21.77 2.67 -24.16
N TYR A 282 22.41 3.45 -23.31
CA TYR A 282 23.50 4.36 -23.65
C TYR A 282 24.67 4.12 -22.69
N GLY A 283 25.86 4.51 -23.10
CA GLY A 283 27.03 4.44 -22.23
C GLY A 283 28.33 4.31 -22.98
N ASP A 284 29.41 4.13 -22.20
CA ASP A 284 30.77 3.95 -22.66
C ASP A 284 31.34 2.55 -22.29
N PHE A 285 30.44 1.59 -22.08
CA PHE A 285 30.76 0.18 -21.85
C PHE A 285 31.17 -0.52 -23.16
N PHE A 286 31.91 -1.62 -23.04
CA PHE A 286 32.41 -2.40 -24.19
C PHE A 286 31.80 -3.83 -24.13
N GLY A 287 30.98 -4.18 -25.12
CA GLY A 287 30.55 -5.54 -25.39
C GLY A 287 31.14 -6.10 -26.69
N SER A 288 31.25 -7.40 -26.82
CA SER A 288 31.66 -8.09 -28.06
C SER A 288 30.49 -8.28 -29.03
N GLN A 289 29.24 -8.09 -28.55
CA GLN A 289 28.01 -8.25 -29.32
C GLN A 289 27.12 -6.99 -29.22
N PRO A 290 26.31 -6.72 -30.25
CA PRO A 290 25.28 -5.68 -30.17
C PRO A 290 24.30 -5.92 -29.05
N VAL A 291 23.87 -4.87 -28.35
CA VAL A 291 22.94 -4.97 -27.19
C VAL A 291 21.48 -5.29 -27.55
N GLN A 292 21.12 -5.20 -28.83
CA GLN A 292 19.73 -5.35 -29.28
C GLN A 292 19.03 -6.62 -28.80
N PRO A 293 19.66 -7.82 -28.79
CA PRO A 293 19.03 -9.02 -28.25
C PRO A 293 18.62 -8.90 -26.79
N VAL A 294 19.40 -8.20 -25.95
CA VAL A 294 19.06 -7.96 -24.55
C VAL A 294 17.82 -7.05 -24.45
N LEU A 295 17.77 -5.99 -25.27
CA LEU A 295 16.63 -5.09 -25.30
C LEU A 295 15.35 -5.81 -25.74
N ASP A 296 15.44 -6.64 -26.77
CA ASP A 296 14.29 -7.39 -27.30
C ASP A 296 13.74 -8.41 -26.29
N HIS A 297 14.61 -9.05 -25.49
CA HIS A 297 14.18 -9.96 -24.42
C HIS A 297 13.45 -9.26 -23.28
N LEU A 298 13.68 -7.97 -23.10
CA LEU A 298 13.06 -7.17 -22.04
C LEU A 298 11.74 -6.53 -22.44
N LYS A 299 11.43 -6.41 -23.75
CA LYS A 299 10.17 -5.83 -24.21
C LYS A 299 8.97 -6.69 -23.79
N GLY A 300 7.95 -6.08 -23.20
CA GLY A 300 6.75 -6.73 -22.69
C GLY A 300 6.92 -7.41 -21.32
N VAL A 301 8.14 -7.47 -20.79
CA VAL A 301 8.45 -8.07 -19.50
C VAL A 301 7.85 -7.23 -18.37
N LYS A 302 7.29 -7.87 -17.34
CA LYS A 302 6.86 -7.18 -16.12
C LYS A 302 8.04 -6.47 -15.48
N TYR A 303 7.85 -5.22 -15.08
CA TYR A 303 8.90 -4.42 -14.45
C TYR A 303 9.10 -4.85 -12.98
N THR A 304 9.69 -6.02 -12.79
CA THR A 304 10.09 -6.60 -11.50
C THR A 304 11.43 -7.31 -11.64
N CYS A 305 12.21 -7.36 -10.56
CA CYS A 305 13.52 -8.03 -10.55
C CYS A 305 13.40 -9.49 -11.02
N ALA A 306 12.46 -10.26 -10.49
CA ALA A 306 12.27 -11.67 -10.85
C ALA A 306 11.97 -11.87 -12.35
N ALA A 307 11.10 -11.03 -12.93
CA ALA A 307 10.73 -11.16 -14.34
C ALA A 307 11.88 -10.76 -15.26
N VAL A 308 12.64 -9.72 -14.92
CA VAL A 308 13.84 -9.29 -15.66
C VAL A 308 14.92 -10.36 -15.57
N THR A 309 15.17 -10.93 -14.38
CA THR A 309 16.13 -12.03 -14.20
C THR A 309 15.76 -13.23 -15.06
N THR A 310 14.49 -13.63 -15.06
CA THR A 310 14.00 -14.76 -15.87
C THR A 310 14.15 -14.47 -17.37
N ALA A 311 13.79 -13.26 -17.82
CA ALA A 311 13.86 -12.89 -19.23
C ALA A 311 15.30 -12.87 -19.77
N LEU A 312 16.27 -12.62 -18.92
CA LEU A 312 17.69 -12.56 -19.29
C LEU A 312 18.45 -13.84 -18.95
N ALA A 313 17.80 -14.89 -18.41
CA ALA A 313 18.48 -16.07 -17.86
C ALA A 313 19.37 -16.79 -18.89
N ASP A 314 18.93 -16.89 -20.14
CA ASP A 314 19.60 -17.61 -21.22
C ASP A 314 20.65 -16.76 -21.96
N LEU A 315 20.79 -15.47 -21.63
CA LEU A 315 21.77 -14.59 -22.26
C LEU A 315 23.06 -14.51 -21.43
N ASP A 316 24.19 -14.63 -22.10
CA ASP A 316 25.48 -14.28 -21.48
C ASP A 316 25.70 -12.76 -21.56
N LEU A 317 25.29 -12.04 -20.50
CA LEU A 317 25.33 -10.58 -20.46
C LEU A 317 26.76 -10.01 -20.60
N SER A 318 27.80 -10.80 -20.31
CA SER A 318 29.17 -10.35 -20.45
C SER A 318 29.56 -10.07 -21.92
N GLN A 319 28.92 -10.74 -22.87
CA GLN A 319 29.09 -10.48 -24.29
C GLN A 319 28.59 -9.12 -24.75
N TYR A 320 27.57 -8.58 -24.04
CA TYR A 320 26.91 -7.32 -24.38
C TYR A 320 27.44 -6.13 -23.57
N PHE A 321 27.78 -6.35 -22.29
CA PHE A 321 28.16 -5.28 -21.35
C PHE A 321 29.59 -5.45 -20.79
N GLY A 322 30.37 -6.41 -21.29
CA GLY A 322 31.71 -6.66 -20.82
C GLY A 322 31.74 -7.19 -19.38
N GLN A 323 32.69 -6.71 -18.58
CA GLN A 323 32.93 -7.20 -17.22
C GLN A 323 31.98 -6.57 -16.17
N ILE A 324 30.70 -6.30 -16.54
CA ILE A 324 29.71 -5.86 -15.60
C ILE A 324 28.90 -7.09 -15.12
N GLU A 325 28.87 -7.26 -13.80
CA GLU A 325 28.16 -8.40 -13.20
C GLU A 325 26.66 -8.40 -13.55
N ARG A 326 26.13 -9.60 -13.82
CA ARG A 326 24.72 -9.82 -14.21
C ARG A 326 23.75 -9.17 -13.23
N GLU A 327 23.93 -9.43 -11.94
CA GLU A 327 23.10 -8.93 -10.87
C GLU A 327 23.11 -7.40 -10.83
N ALA A 328 24.26 -6.79 -11.01
CA ALA A 328 24.40 -5.34 -11.02
C ALA A 328 23.70 -4.67 -12.22
N LEU A 329 23.64 -5.35 -13.38
CA LEU A 329 22.87 -4.89 -14.55
C LEU A 329 21.36 -5.04 -14.32
N ILE A 330 20.92 -6.18 -13.75
CA ILE A 330 19.52 -6.40 -13.42
C ILE A 330 19.05 -5.37 -12.41
N ASP A 331 19.82 -5.14 -11.35
CA ASP A 331 19.53 -4.10 -10.36
C ASP A 331 19.44 -2.71 -11.01
N LEU A 332 20.33 -2.40 -11.96
CA LEU A 332 20.27 -1.13 -12.68
C LEU A 332 19.01 -1.00 -13.54
N ILE A 333 18.53 -2.09 -14.17
CA ILE A 333 17.32 -2.06 -15.00
C ILE A 333 16.09 -1.79 -14.16
N VAL A 334 15.98 -2.38 -12.95
CA VAL A 334 14.81 -2.27 -12.07
C VAL A 334 14.99 -1.26 -10.93
N GLU A 335 16.16 -0.64 -10.82
CA GLU A 335 16.45 0.40 -9.84
C GLU A 335 15.58 1.63 -10.09
N GLN A 336 14.96 2.16 -9.08
CA GLN A 336 14.40 3.51 -9.18
C GLN A 336 15.55 4.51 -9.24
N GLY A 337 15.62 5.28 -10.33
CA GLY A 337 16.60 6.32 -10.48
C GLY A 337 16.60 7.22 -9.25
N ASP A 338 17.78 7.56 -8.73
CA ASP A 338 17.92 8.67 -7.81
C ASP A 338 17.19 9.87 -8.42
N ALA A 339 16.05 10.22 -7.86
CA ALA A 339 15.42 11.50 -8.14
C ALA A 339 16.48 12.54 -7.85
N GLN A 340 16.95 13.19 -8.89
CA GLN A 340 18.07 14.12 -8.94
C GLN A 340 18.30 14.82 -7.61
N LYS A 341 19.49 14.58 -7.02
CA LYS A 341 20.05 15.44 -5.97
C LYS A 341 20.18 16.85 -6.46
#